data_c58838abf745aebcf83784a984d3814a
#
_entry.id   c58838abf745aebcf83784a984d3814a
#
_cell.length_a   1.000
_cell.length_b   1.000
_cell.length_c   1.000
_cell.angle_alpha   90.00
_cell.angle_beta   90.00
_cell.angle_gamma   90.00
#
_symmetry.space_group_name_H-M   'P 1'
#
loop_
_entity.id
_entity.type
_entity.pdbx_description
1 polymer ?
#
loop_
_entity_poly.entity_id
_entity_poly.type
_entity_poly.pdbx_seq_one_letter_code
_entity_poly.pdbx_strand_id
1 'polypeptide(L)'
;MNTLSQTALMSLYVKVHHQKFKYKILKDEIAKKLLTDGEYNSISKSIIDGADFFFPDGNADLDLIMNKVISPTVIGRSKFAEKSLKLALKLGAKQYIVLASGYDTSPYRINADGVKAFEIDRAEMISDKSNRLKNAEIDCSNVTFISADLTDGNLQNIIISNGFDKDKITFISALG
;
A
#
# COMPACT_ATOMS: atom_id res chain seq x y z
N MET A 1 -16.34 -3.49 -17.00
CA MET A 1 -16.21 -3.62 -15.54
C MET A 1 -14.82 -3.18 -15.16
N ASN A 2 -14.69 -2.05 -14.47
CA ASN A 2 -13.38 -1.62 -13.93
C ASN A 2 -12.99 -2.59 -12.81
N THR A 3 -12.10 -3.51 -13.11
CA THR A 3 -11.57 -4.43 -12.10
C THR A 3 -10.44 -3.74 -11.35
N LEU A 4 -10.78 -3.05 -10.26
CA LEU A 4 -9.79 -2.65 -9.26
C LEU A 4 -8.93 -3.87 -8.91
N SER A 5 -7.64 -3.67 -8.70
CA SER A 5 -6.73 -4.76 -8.38
C SER A 5 -7.16 -5.46 -7.09
N GLN A 6 -7.63 -6.70 -7.21
CA GLN A 6 -7.99 -7.52 -6.05
C GLN A 6 -6.80 -7.75 -5.11
N THR A 7 -5.59 -7.84 -5.65
CA THR A 7 -4.36 -7.97 -4.85
C THR A 7 -4.07 -6.70 -4.05
N ALA A 8 -4.31 -5.51 -4.62
CA ALA A 8 -4.16 -4.26 -3.88
C ALA A 8 -5.17 -4.18 -2.74
N LEU A 9 -6.43 -4.54 -2.99
CA LEU A 9 -7.47 -4.55 -1.96
C LEU A 9 -7.19 -5.58 -0.86
N MET A 10 -6.70 -6.77 -1.22
CA MET A 10 -6.26 -7.78 -0.27
C MET A 10 -5.10 -7.26 0.60
N SER A 11 -4.12 -6.59 0.00
CA SER A 11 -3.01 -6.01 0.77
C SER A 11 -3.48 -4.92 1.75
N LEU A 12 -4.45 -4.10 1.35
CA LEU A 12 -5.10 -3.13 2.25
C LEU A 12 -5.84 -3.83 3.39
N TYR A 13 -6.64 -4.85 3.06
CA TYR A 13 -7.37 -5.66 4.04
C TYR A 13 -6.43 -6.25 5.11
N VAL A 14 -5.31 -6.84 4.70
CA VAL A 14 -4.31 -7.40 5.61
C VAL A 14 -3.78 -6.34 6.57
N LYS A 15 -3.47 -5.15 6.08
CA LYS A 15 -3.02 -4.04 6.92
C LYS A 15 -4.09 -3.63 7.93
N VAL A 16 -5.36 -3.55 7.50
CA VAL A 16 -6.50 -3.23 8.39
C VAL A 16 -6.71 -4.31 9.44
N HIS A 17 -6.72 -5.58 9.02
CA HIS A 17 -6.88 -6.71 9.95
C HIS A 17 -5.76 -6.73 10.99
N HIS A 18 -4.51 -6.46 10.59
CA HIS A 18 -3.37 -6.39 11.50
C HIS A 18 -3.53 -5.31 12.58
N GLN A 19 -4.32 -4.24 12.33
CA GLN A 19 -4.57 -3.21 13.36
C GLN A 19 -5.49 -3.69 14.50
N LYS A 20 -6.12 -4.86 14.40
CA LYS A 20 -6.94 -5.44 15.48
C LYS A 20 -6.09 -6.06 16.60
N PHE A 21 -4.85 -6.47 16.29
CA PHE A 21 -4.00 -7.12 17.28
C PHE A 21 -3.42 -6.13 18.29
N LYS A 22 -3.23 -6.62 19.53
CA LYS A 22 -2.62 -5.84 20.62
C LYS A 22 -1.18 -5.43 20.26
N TYR A 23 -0.40 -6.35 19.71
CA TYR A 23 0.98 -6.11 19.30
C TYR A 23 1.06 -5.99 17.77
N LYS A 24 1.50 -4.83 17.30
CA LYS A 24 1.51 -4.48 15.88
C LYS A 24 2.95 -4.28 15.40
N ILE A 25 3.37 -5.09 14.44
CA ILE A 25 4.65 -4.91 13.73
C ILE A 25 4.59 -3.64 12.87
N LEU A 26 3.47 -3.42 12.19
CA LEU A 26 3.18 -2.26 11.37
C LEU A 26 1.99 -1.51 11.97
N LYS A 27 2.16 -0.23 12.29
CA LYS A 27 1.05 0.65 12.69
C LYS A 27 0.59 1.42 11.46
N ASP A 28 -0.67 1.24 11.07
CA ASP A 28 -1.24 1.84 9.86
C ASP A 28 -2.71 2.21 10.07
N GLU A 29 -2.93 3.32 10.78
CA GLU A 29 -4.28 3.81 11.05
C GLU A 29 -4.94 4.42 9.80
N ILE A 30 -4.13 4.82 8.79
CA ILE A 30 -4.66 5.34 7.53
C ILE A 30 -5.33 4.20 6.74
N ALA A 31 -4.74 3.01 6.73
CA ALA A 31 -5.32 1.86 6.03
C ALA A 31 -6.79 1.61 6.45
N LYS A 32 -7.12 1.78 7.73
CA LYS A 32 -8.50 1.60 8.23
C LYS A 32 -9.49 2.58 7.61
N LYS A 33 -9.05 3.78 7.26
CA LYS A 33 -9.90 4.81 6.66
C LYS A 33 -10.13 4.59 5.17
N LEU A 34 -9.30 3.77 4.53
CA LEU A 34 -9.37 3.51 3.09
C LEU A 34 -10.20 2.27 2.73
N LEU A 35 -10.44 1.36 3.67
CA LEU A 35 -11.22 0.14 3.46
C LEU A 35 -12.61 0.31 4.07
N THR A 36 -13.65 0.02 3.30
CA THR A 36 -15.02 0.04 3.81
C THR A 36 -15.36 -1.23 4.59
N ASP A 37 -16.33 -1.14 5.51
CA ASP A 37 -16.80 -2.30 6.27
C ASP A 37 -17.36 -3.40 5.36
N GLY A 38 -18.02 -3.02 4.26
CA GLY A 38 -18.54 -3.95 3.27
C GLY A 38 -17.42 -4.75 2.58
N GLU A 39 -16.36 -4.07 2.15
CA GLU A 39 -15.17 -4.71 1.57
C GLU A 39 -14.48 -5.62 2.60
N TYR A 40 -14.32 -5.13 3.83
CA TYR A 40 -13.71 -5.91 4.91
C TYR A 40 -14.48 -7.21 5.13
N ASN A 41 -15.81 -7.15 5.28
CA ASN A 41 -16.65 -8.33 5.54
C ASN A 41 -16.68 -9.29 4.36
N SER A 42 -16.74 -8.77 3.12
CA SER A 42 -16.70 -9.59 1.91
C SER A 42 -15.40 -10.37 1.78
N ILE A 43 -14.25 -9.71 2.00
CA ILE A 43 -12.95 -10.37 1.94
C ILE A 43 -12.80 -11.38 3.07
N SER A 44 -13.22 -11.03 4.30
CA SER A 44 -13.19 -11.95 5.45
C SER A 44 -13.97 -13.22 5.14
N LYS A 45 -15.16 -13.08 4.57
CA LYS A 45 -15.98 -14.22 4.16
C LYS A 45 -15.28 -15.09 3.13
N SER A 46 -14.72 -14.47 2.08
CA SER A 46 -14.00 -15.20 1.03
C SER A 46 -12.79 -15.98 1.56
N ILE A 47 -12.07 -15.43 2.54
CA ILE A 47 -10.93 -16.11 3.19
C ILE A 47 -11.41 -17.32 4.00
N ILE A 48 -12.52 -17.17 4.76
CA ILE A 48 -13.10 -18.27 5.55
C ILE A 48 -13.65 -19.35 4.63
N ASP A 49 -14.38 -18.96 3.57
CA ASP A 49 -14.93 -19.92 2.60
C ASP A 49 -13.83 -20.73 1.88
N GLY A 50 -12.62 -20.18 1.76
CA GLY A 50 -11.44 -20.86 1.20
C GLY A 50 -10.50 -21.49 2.25
N ALA A 51 -10.89 -21.53 3.52
CA ALA A 51 -10.03 -21.98 4.63
C ALA A 51 -9.53 -23.41 4.46
N ASP A 52 -10.35 -24.32 3.95
CA ASP A 52 -10.04 -25.74 3.76
C ASP A 52 -8.83 -25.94 2.83
N PHE A 53 -8.55 -25.00 1.92
CA PHE A 53 -7.36 -25.04 1.07
C PHE A 53 -6.06 -24.92 1.90
N PHE A 54 -6.06 -24.10 2.94
CA PHE A 54 -4.90 -23.88 3.80
C PHE A 54 -4.87 -24.80 5.01
N PHE A 55 -6.03 -25.25 5.48
CA PHE A 55 -6.22 -26.04 6.70
C PHE A 55 -7.25 -27.15 6.44
N PRO A 56 -6.85 -28.26 5.78
CA PRO A 56 -7.77 -29.34 5.41
C PRO A 56 -8.47 -30.03 6.60
N ASP A 57 -7.89 -29.90 7.78
CA ASP A 57 -8.44 -30.49 9.01
C ASP A 57 -9.60 -29.67 9.62
N GLY A 58 -10.03 -28.58 8.97
CA GLY A 58 -11.25 -27.84 9.31
C GLY A 58 -11.22 -26.97 10.56
N ASN A 59 -10.05 -26.75 11.19
CA ASN A 59 -9.92 -26.05 12.48
C ASN A 59 -9.25 -24.68 12.36
N ALA A 60 -9.54 -23.89 11.31
CA ALA A 60 -8.95 -22.59 11.16
C ALA A 60 -10.00 -21.47 11.24
N ASP A 61 -9.81 -20.57 12.19
CA ASP A 61 -10.49 -19.28 12.19
C ASP A 61 -9.75 -18.23 11.33
N LEU A 62 -10.40 -17.12 11.11
CA LEU A 62 -9.83 -16.02 10.31
C LEU A 62 -8.48 -15.53 10.85
N ASP A 63 -8.36 -15.36 12.15
CA ASP A 63 -7.15 -14.84 12.78
C ASP A 63 -5.97 -15.80 12.61
N LEU A 64 -6.21 -17.10 12.69
CA LEU A 64 -5.19 -18.12 12.45
C LEU A 64 -4.70 -18.11 11.01
N ILE A 65 -5.63 -18.07 10.03
CA ILE A 65 -5.31 -17.98 8.59
C ILE A 65 -4.49 -16.71 8.33
N MET A 66 -4.98 -15.58 8.82
CA MET A 66 -4.30 -14.29 8.64
C MET A 66 -2.89 -14.32 9.22
N ASN A 67 -2.73 -14.77 10.47
CA ASN A 67 -1.43 -14.71 11.14
C ASN A 67 -0.41 -15.69 10.58
N LYS A 68 -0.83 -16.88 10.17
CA LYS A 68 0.12 -17.91 9.70
C LYS A 68 0.39 -17.88 8.21
N VAL A 69 -0.58 -17.46 7.40
CA VAL A 69 -0.49 -17.60 5.94
C VAL A 69 -0.33 -16.25 5.26
N ILE A 70 -1.24 -15.28 5.52
CA ILE A 70 -1.37 -14.10 4.68
C ILE A 70 -0.54 -12.93 5.20
N SER A 71 -0.69 -12.59 6.49
CA SER A 71 -0.07 -11.38 7.07
C SER A 71 1.46 -11.39 7.08
N PRO A 72 2.17 -12.50 7.29
CA PRO A 72 3.63 -12.47 7.34
C PRO A 72 4.27 -11.83 6.11
N THR A 73 3.78 -12.17 4.91
CA THR A 73 4.29 -11.63 3.65
C THR A 73 3.95 -10.13 3.51
N VAL A 74 2.69 -9.75 3.67
CA VAL A 74 2.25 -8.37 3.42
C VAL A 74 2.79 -7.41 4.48
N ILE A 75 2.67 -7.77 5.76
CA ILE A 75 3.13 -6.92 6.86
C ILE A 75 4.66 -6.87 6.92
N GLY A 76 5.32 -8.01 6.69
CA GLY A 76 6.78 -8.10 6.69
C GLY A 76 7.41 -7.20 5.62
N ARG A 77 6.96 -7.31 4.35
CA ARG A 77 7.47 -6.47 3.26
C ARG A 77 7.16 -4.99 3.46
N SER A 78 5.95 -4.66 3.94
CA SER A 78 5.59 -3.27 4.23
C SER A 78 6.45 -2.68 5.36
N LYS A 79 6.71 -3.45 6.40
CA LYS A 79 7.59 -3.02 7.51
C LYS A 79 9.04 -2.87 7.09
N PHE A 80 9.53 -3.78 6.26
CA PHE A 80 10.88 -3.69 5.70
C PHE A 80 11.04 -2.42 4.86
N ALA A 81 10.11 -2.15 3.93
CA ALA A 81 10.11 -0.95 3.10
C ALA A 81 10.06 0.33 3.95
N GLU A 82 9.21 0.36 5.00
CA GLU A 82 9.15 1.51 5.91
C GLU A 82 10.48 1.76 6.64
N LYS A 83 11.14 0.70 7.10
CA LYS A 83 12.47 0.84 7.73
C LYS A 83 13.51 1.33 6.73
N SER A 84 13.50 0.78 5.52
CA SER A 84 14.43 1.16 4.45
C SER A 84 14.22 2.62 4.02
N LEU A 85 12.97 3.05 3.87
CA LEU A 85 12.65 4.45 3.59
C LEU A 85 13.14 5.37 4.70
N LYS A 86 12.89 5.04 5.97
CA LYS A 86 13.40 5.83 7.11
C LYS A 86 14.93 5.94 7.12
N LEU A 87 15.63 4.87 6.72
CA LEU A 87 17.08 4.91 6.57
C LEU A 87 17.50 5.80 5.40
N ALA A 88 16.87 5.66 4.24
CA ALA A 88 17.15 6.49 3.07
C ALA A 88 16.95 7.98 3.35
N LEU A 89 15.89 8.34 4.09
CA LEU A 89 15.65 9.72 4.54
C LEU A 89 16.76 10.25 5.44
N LYS A 90 17.25 9.44 6.38
CA LYS A 90 18.40 9.80 7.21
C LYS A 90 19.69 9.98 6.41
N LEU A 91 19.82 9.26 5.29
CA LEU A 91 20.94 9.38 4.36
C LEU A 91 20.76 10.50 3.32
N GLY A 92 19.72 11.31 3.47
CA GLY A 92 19.53 12.51 2.65
C GLY A 92 18.55 12.35 1.47
N ALA A 93 17.81 11.25 1.38
CA ALA A 93 16.77 11.12 0.35
C ALA A 93 15.76 12.26 0.47
N LYS A 94 15.43 12.87 -0.68
CA LYS A 94 14.46 13.98 -0.81
C LYS A 94 13.26 13.60 -1.65
N GLN A 95 13.29 12.43 -2.24
CA GLN A 95 12.22 11.90 -3.07
C GLN A 95 11.94 10.44 -2.75
N TYR A 96 10.69 10.05 -2.90
CA TYR A 96 10.21 8.71 -2.71
C TYR A 96 9.29 8.31 -3.85
N ILE A 97 9.62 7.24 -4.58
CA ILE A 97 8.79 6.69 -5.64
C ILE A 97 8.16 5.37 -5.15
N VAL A 98 6.85 5.25 -5.31
CA VAL A 98 6.09 4.02 -5.07
C VAL A 98 5.57 3.50 -6.39
N LEU A 99 6.18 2.42 -6.89
CA LEU A 99 5.76 1.74 -8.12
C LEU A 99 4.66 0.73 -7.81
N ALA A 100 3.67 0.63 -8.68
CA ALA A 100 2.45 -0.16 -8.45
C ALA A 100 1.87 0.15 -7.06
N SER A 101 1.58 1.43 -6.83
CA SER A 101 1.33 1.96 -5.48
C SER A 101 0.12 1.35 -4.78
N GLY A 102 -0.86 0.82 -5.53
CA GLY A 102 -2.07 0.22 -4.99
C GLY A 102 -2.65 1.07 -3.87
N TYR A 103 -2.92 0.45 -2.73
CA TYR A 103 -3.34 1.16 -1.50
C TYR A 103 -2.17 1.27 -0.49
N ASP A 104 -0.93 1.43 -0.95
CA ASP A 104 0.16 1.72 -0.01
C ASP A 104 -0.07 3.08 0.67
N THR A 105 0.08 3.09 1.97
CA THR A 105 -0.16 4.26 2.83
C THR A 105 1.13 4.87 3.35
N SER A 106 2.29 4.31 3.01
CA SER A 106 3.59 4.78 3.52
C SER A 106 3.88 6.25 3.22
N PRO A 107 3.51 6.83 2.05
CA PRO A 107 3.73 8.25 1.78
C PRO A 107 3.01 9.19 2.75
N TYR A 108 1.88 8.76 3.30
CA TYR A 108 1.05 9.56 4.22
C TYR A 108 1.38 9.34 5.69
N ARG A 109 2.06 8.23 6.01
CA ARG A 109 2.44 7.88 7.40
C ARG A 109 3.82 8.34 7.80
N ILE A 110 4.68 8.56 6.81
CA ILE A 110 6.06 8.97 7.04
C ILE A 110 6.13 10.48 6.83
N ASN A 111 5.91 11.18 7.93
CA ASN A 111 6.08 12.63 7.92
C ASN A 111 7.58 12.95 7.83
N ALA A 112 8.01 13.45 6.67
CA ALA A 112 9.38 13.88 6.42
C ALA A 112 9.33 15.20 5.67
N ASP A 113 9.59 16.28 6.39
CA ASP A 113 9.56 17.63 5.83
C ASP A 113 10.47 17.76 4.61
N GLY A 114 9.92 18.34 3.55
CA GLY A 114 10.63 18.57 2.30
C GLY A 114 10.88 17.32 1.44
N VAL A 115 10.26 16.19 1.76
CA VAL A 115 10.29 14.98 0.92
C VAL A 115 9.07 14.95 0.01
N LYS A 116 9.30 14.84 -1.30
CA LYS A 116 8.26 14.69 -2.31
C LYS A 116 8.05 13.21 -2.62
N ALA A 117 6.83 12.74 -2.57
CA ALA A 117 6.46 11.39 -2.95
C ALA A 117 5.80 11.37 -4.34
N PHE A 118 6.05 10.29 -5.09
CA PHE A 118 5.45 10.02 -6.39
C PHE A 118 4.82 8.63 -6.33
N GLU A 119 3.52 8.57 -6.50
CA GLU A 119 2.79 7.31 -6.58
C GLU A 119 2.42 7.02 -8.02
N ILE A 120 2.84 5.86 -8.51
CA ILE A 120 2.67 5.46 -9.90
C ILE A 120 1.86 4.17 -9.94
N ASP A 121 0.75 4.22 -10.65
CA ASP A 121 -0.11 3.06 -10.91
C ASP A 121 -0.99 3.34 -12.13
N ARG A 122 -1.79 2.36 -12.53
CA ARG A 122 -2.80 2.53 -13.58
C ARG A 122 -3.84 3.57 -13.17
N ALA A 123 -4.44 4.21 -14.17
CA ALA A 123 -5.36 5.33 -13.97
C ALA A 123 -6.52 5.00 -13.02
N GLU A 124 -7.06 3.79 -13.11
CA GLU A 124 -8.18 3.34 -12.27
C GLU A 124 -7.77 3.25 -10.79
N MET A 125 -6.56 2.75 -10.52
CA MET A 125 -6.04 2.64 -9.15
C MET A 125 -5.75 4.01 -8.55
N ILE A 126 -5.11 4.89 -9.32
CA ILE A 126 -4.84 6.28 -8.90
C ILE A 126 -6.15 7.01 -8.60
N SER A 127 -7.14 6.90 -9.48
CA SER A 127 -8.45 7.53 -9.31
C SER A 127 -9.17 7.03 -8.05
N ASP A 128 -9.26 5.72 -7.86
CA ASP A 128 -9.96 5.14 -6.70
C ASP A 128 -9.24 5.52 -5.40
N LYS A 129 -7.91 5.35 -5.35
CA LYS A 129 -7.10 5.71 -4.18
C LYS A 129 -7.25 7.18 -3.81
N SER A 130 -7.15 8.08 -4.79
CA SER A 130 -7.29 9.53 -4.57
C SER A 130 -8.66 9.87 -3.99
N ASN A 131 -9.73 9.25 -4.48
CA ASN A 131 -11.07 9.44 -3.96
C ASN A 131 -11.20 8.94 -2.51
N ARG A 132 -10.64 7.77 -2.18
CA ARG A 132 -10.64 7.24 -0.80
C ARG A 132 -9.85 8.13 0.15
N LEU A 133 -8.69 8.61 -0.26
CA LEU A 133 -7.86 9.52 0.54
C LEU A 133 -8.59 10.85 0.79
N LYS A 134 -9.22 11.41 -0.24
CA LYS A 134 -10.03 12.63 -0.12
C LYS A 134 -11.20 12.44 0.84
N ASN A 135 -11.94 11.35 0.72
CA ASN A 135 -13.08 11.04 1.60
C ASN A 135 -12.63 10.79 3.05
N ALA A 136 -11.42 10.32 3.25
CA ALA A 136 -10.80 10.07 4.54
C ALA A 136 -10.11 11.32 5.13
N GLU A 137 -10.13 12.46 4.42
CA GLU A 137 -9.48 13.72 4.79
C GLU A 137 -7.97 13.55 5.08
N ILE A 138 -7.30 12.74 4.26
CA ILE A 138 -5.85 12.54 4.37
C ILE A 138 -5.13 13.59 3.55
N ASP A 139 -4.17 14.27 4.19
CA ASP A 139 -3.30 15.23 3.49
C ASP A 139 -2.38 14.51 2.49
N CYS A 140 -2.45 14.95 1.24
CA CYS A 140 -1.69 14.44 0.12
C CYS A 140 -0.81 15.55 -0.53
N SER A 141 -0.60 16.67 0.15
CA SER A 141 0.08 17.85 -0.39
C SER A 141 1.51 17.59 -0.88
N ASN A 142 2.18 16.60 -0.29
CA ASN A 142 3.52 16.16 -0.66
C ASN A 142 3.56 15.00 -1.68
N VAL A 143 2.39 14.54 -2.17
CA VAL A 143 2.27 13.38 -3.06
C VAL A 143 1.85 13.82 -4.46
N THR A 144 2.60 13.37 -5.46
CA THR A 144 2.23 13.49 -6.88
C THR A 144 1.72 12.13 -7.37
N PHE A 145 0.45 12.10 -7.79
CA PHE A 145 -0.15 10.91 -8.40
C PHE A 145 0.13 10.89 -9.90
N ILE A 146 0.67 9.78 -10.38
CA ILE A 146 1.04 9.58 -11.78
C ILE A 146 0.33 8.35 -12.32
N SER A 147 -0.57 8.57 -13.28
CA SER A 147 -1.23 7.48 -14.00
C SER A 147 -0.32 7.01 -15.13
N ALA A 148 0.25 5.82 -14.99
CA ALA A 148 1.11 5.22 -16.01
C ALA A 148 1.06 3.70 -15.96
N ASP A 149 1.32 3.07 -17.09
CA ASP A 149 1.64 1.65 -17.17
C ASP A 149 3.15 1.47 -16.90
N LEU A 150 3.49 0.64 -15.91
CA LEU A 150 4.90 0.40 -15.54
C LEU A 150 5.67 -0.36 -16.63
N THR A 151 4.99 -0.94 -17.60
CA THR A 151 5.60 -1.58 -18.77
C THR A 151 5.86 -0.63 -19.92
N ASP A 152 5.39 0.64 -19.79
CA ASP A 152 5.64 1.67 -20.81
C ASP A 152 7.12 2.06 -20.82
N GLY A 153 7.77 1.92 -21.98
CA GLY A 153 9.16 2.31 -22.17
C GLY A 153 9.44 3.82 -21.98
N ASN A 154 8.39 4.65 -21.86
CA ASN A 154 8.48 6.09 -21.64
C ASN A 154 8.32 6.50 -20.16
N LEU A 155 8.24 5.56 -19.23
CA LEU A 155 7.97 5.82 -17.82
C LEU A 155 8.92 6.87 -17.21
N GLN A 156 10.20 6.83 -17.55
CA GLN A 156 11.19 7.80 -17.05
C GLN A 156 10.81 9.24 -17.42
N ASN A 157 10.42 9.49 -18.68
CA ASN A 157 10.02 10.82 -19.12
C ASN A 157 8.72 11.28 -18.44
N ILE A 158 7.78 10.35 -18.24
CA ILE A 158 6.53 10.63 -17.53
C ILE A 158 6.83 11.09 -16.10
N ILE A 159 7.71 10.40 -15.39
CA ILE A 159 8.06 10.75 -14.00
C ILE A 159 8.76 12.12 -13.96
N ILE A 160 9.69 12.39 -14.86
CA ILE A 160 10.41 13.66 -14.95
C ILE A 160 9.44 14.82 -15.25
N SER A 161 8.52 14.64 -16.20
CA SER A 161 7.54 15.69 -16.54
C SER A 161 6.57 16.00 -15.39
N ASN A 162 6.43 15.09 -14.43
CA ASN A 162 5.67 15.28 -13.19
C ASN A 162 6.50 15.85 -12.04
N GLY A 163 7.71 16.37 -12.34
CA GLY A 163 8.54 17.10 -11.39
C GLY A 163 9.45 16.25 -10.54
N PHE A 164 9.77 15.05 -11.00
CA PHE A 164 10.88 14.27 -10.45
C PHE A 164 12.22 14.90 -10.82
N ASP A 165 13.09 15.00 -9.85
CA ASP A 165 14.42 15.58 -10.00
C ASP A 165 15.47 14.44 -9.94
N LYS A 166 16.09 14.13 -11.08
CA LYS A 166 17.08 13.07 -11.21
C LYS A 166 18.36 13.29 -10.40
N ASP A 167 18.62 14.53 -10.00
CA ASP A 167 19.83 14.90 -9.26
C ASP A 167 19.64 14.77 -7.73
N LYS A 168 18.43 14.42 -7.25
CA LYS A 168 18.15 14.19 -5.86
C LYS A 168 18.19 12.71 -5.49
N ILE A 169 18.72 12.43 -4.30
CA ILE A 169 18.67 11.07 -3.73
C ILE A 169 17.23 10.65 -3.57
N THR A 170 16.89 9.51 -4.18
CA THR A 170 15.54 8.98 -4.24
C THR A 170 15.48 7.57 -3.69
N PHE A 171 14.49 7.30 -2.84
CA PHE A 171 14.13 5.95 -2.46
C PHE A 171 13.01 5.44 -3.37
N ILE A 172 13.13 4.20 -3.84
CA ILE A 172 12.12 3.57 -4.69
C ILE A 172 11.63 2.29 -4.01
N SER A 173 10.32 2.11 -3.96
CA SER A 173 9.70 0.85 -3.52
C SER A 173 8.77 0.28 -4.60
N ALA A 174 8.79 -1.06 -4.71
CA ALA A 174 7.85 -1.84 -5.50
C ALA A 174 7.51 -3.09 -4.67
N LEU A 175 6.33 -3.09 -4.06
CA LEU A 175 5.98 -4.15 -3.10
C LEU A 175 5.10 -5.26 -3.71
N GLY A 176 4.69 -5.11 -4.96
CA GLY A 176 3.90 -6.11 -5.70
C GLY A 176 2.44 -6.14 -5.36
#